data_c6f6e2e1718ff6fba206aba5087c07bf
#
_entry.id   c6f6e2e1718ff6fba206aba5087c07bf
#
_cell.length_a   1.000
_cell.length_b   1.000
_cell.length_c   1.000
_cell.angle_alpha   90.00
_cell.angle_beta   90.00
_cell.angle_gamma   90.00
#
_symmetry.space_group_name_H-M   'P 1'
#
loop_
_entity.id
_entity.type
_entity.pdbx_description
1 polymer ?
#
loop_
_entity_poly.entity_id
_entity_poly.type
_entity_poly.pdbx_seq_one_letter_code
_entity_poly.pdbx_strand_id
1 'polypeptide(L)'
;QGTPGVKFRRVILGHDKSVRKGPFSKLLGPSEIEIIQAIDRDTAPRKIFEGRMWGELGFIQICYDMRYMDNWRDICKEKGFPFTVDSMAYKADFDMGEAGGDFAYNEDPAGSLIEYVQTNKVTIMKKFGLALNLKKFNPYKPLPTWMAWCLRFLKK
;
A
#
# COMPACT_ATOMS: atom_id res chain seq x y z
N GLN A 1 19.20 -17.29 -3.25
CA GLN A 1 20.56 -17.75 -3.59
C GLN A 1 21.22 -16.64 -4.41
N GLY A 2 22.25 -16.00 -3.83
CA GLY A 2 22.97 -14.93 -4.53
C GLY A 2 23.98 -15.50 -5.54
N THR A 3 24.38 -14.69 -6.50
CA THR A 3 25.46 -15.02 -7.42
C THR A 3 26.78 -15.01 -6.67
N PRO A 4 27.60 -16.08 -6.73
CA PRO A 4 28.90 -16.11 -6.06
C PRO A 4 29.78 -14.92 -6.49
N GLY A 5 30.45 -14.29 -5.52
CA GLY A 5 31.32 -13.15 -5.76
C GLY A 5 30.65 -11.78 -5.82
N VAL A 6 29.34 -11.69 -5.81
CA VAL A 6 28.62 -10.42 -5.80
C VAL A 6 28.36 -9.96 -4.36
N LYS A 7 28.71 -8.71 -4.05
CA LYS A 7 28.41 -8.09 -2.75
C LYS A 7 27.01 -7.47 -2.78
N PHE A 8 26.27 -7.65 -1.69
CA PHE A 8 24.94 -7.13 -1.53
C PHE A 8 24.85 -6.22 -0.31
N ARG A 9 24.10 -5.12 -0.44
CA ARG A 9 23.57 -4.37 0.68
C ARG A 9 22.17 -4.89 0.99
N ARG A 10 21.93 -5.20 2.25
CA ARG A 10 20.64 -5.67 2.73
C ARG A 10 20.10 -4.70 3.77
N VAL A 11 18.85 -4.29 3.61
CA VAL A 11 18.13 -3.45 4.57
C VAL A 11 16.80 -4.12 4.88
N ILE A 12 16.50 -4.29 6.16
CA ILE A 12 15.20 -4.80 6.62
C ILE A 12 14.43 -3.62 7.20
N LEU A 13 13.28 -3.34 6.64
CA LEU A 13 12.31 -2.38 7.14
C LEU A 13 11.23 -3.14 7.88
N GLY A 14 11.05 -2.89 9.16
CA GLY A 14 10.01 -3.47 9.98
C GLY A 14 9.28 -2.40 10.76
N HIS A 15 8.10 -2.70 11.24
CA HIS A 15 7.41 -1.84 12.18
C HIS A 15 7.43 -2.43 13.59
N ASP A 16 7.38 -1.57 14.59
CA ASP A 16 7.30 -1.98 15.98
C ASP A 16 5.99 -2.75 16.22
N LYS A 17 6.12 -4.03 16.57
CA LYS A 17 5.01 -4.95 16.84
C LYS A 17 4.14 -4.51 18.02
N SER A 18 4.68 -3.70 18.91
CA SER A 18 3.96 -3.15 20.08
C SER A 18 3.05 -1.98 19.71
N VAL A 19 3.33 -1.29 18.61
CA VAL A 19 2.62 -0.08 18.19
C VAL A 19 1.61 -0.41 17.11
N ARG A 20 0.35 -0.53 17.49
CA ARG A 20 -0.76 -0.72 16.55
C ARG A 20 -1.40 0.63 16.23
N LYS A 21 -1.04 1.21 15.09
CA LYS A 21 -1.61 2.45 14.57
C LYS A 21 -2.48 2.17 13.36
N GLY A 22 -3.58 2.90 13.25
CA GLY A 22 -4.52 2.77 12.13
C GLY A 22 -5.74 1.89 12.40
N PRO A 23 -6.84 2.14 11.70
CA PRO A 23 -8.13 1.49 11.94
C PRO A 23 -8.08 -0.03 11.86
N PHE A 24 -7.35 -0.57 10.90
CA PHE A 24 -7.27 -2.02 10.64
C PHE A 24 -6.07 -2.72 11.31
N SER A 25 -5.28 -2.00 12.09
CA SER A 25 -4.04 -2.54 12.68
C SER A 25 -4.22 -3.78 13.55
N LYS A 26 -5.42 -4.03 14.09
CA LYS A 26 -5.74 -5.26 14.82
C LYS A 26 -5.95 -6.48 13.92
N LEU A 27 -6.19 -6.26 12.63
CA LEU A 27 -6.40 -7.31 11.63
C LEU A 27 -5.11 -7.68 10.92
N LEU A 28 -4.11 -6.79 10.98
CA LEU A 28 -2.82 -6.95 10.31
C LEU A 28 -1.80 -7.56 11.28
N GLY A 29 -1.05 -8.53 10.77
CA GLY A 29 0.11 -9.09 11.45
C GLY A 29 1.35 -8.18 11.35
N PRO A 30 2.43 -8.54 12.05
CA PRO A 30 3.71 -7.90 11.82
C PRO A 30 4.20 -8.20 10.39
N SER A 31 4.75 -7.20 9.74
CA SER A 31 5.32 -7.31 8.40
C SER A 31 6.72 -6.72 8.36
N GLU A 32 7.54 -7.28 7.50
CA GLU A 32 8.88 -6.79 7.22
C GLU A 32 9.07 -6.73 5.70
N ILE A 33 9.82 -5.74 5.25
CA ILE A 33 10.23 -5.60 3.85
C ILE A 33 11.74 -5.70 3.82
N GLU A 34 12.24 -6.64 3.05
CA GLU A 34 13.67 -6.79 2.80
C GLU A 34 14.02 -6.17 1.47
N ILE A 35 14.90 -5.17 1.51
CA ILE A 35 15.46 -4.52 0.32
C ILE A 35 16.87 -5.03 0.13
N ILE A 36 17.14 -5.59 -1.05
CA ILE A 36 18.46 -6.13 -1.42
C ILE A 36 18.97 -5.38 -2.64
N GLN A 37 20.16 -4.83 -2.53
CA GLN A 37 20.88 -4.13 -3.59
C GLN A 37 22.21 -4.80 -3.89
N ALA A 38 22.42 -5.21 -5.14
CA ALA A 38 23.76 -5.61 -5.59
C ALA A 38 24.66 -4.36 -5.67
N ILE A 39 25.84 -4.39 -5.01
CA ILE A 39 26.77 -3.25 -4.94
C ILE A 39 27.77 -3.31 -6.08
N ASP A 40 28.32 -4.50 -6.32
CA ASP A 40 29.35 -4.76 -7.35
C ASP A 40 28.65 -5.26 -8.60
N ARG A 41 28.15 -4.36 -9.43
CA ARG A 41 27.41 -4.70 -10.62
C ARG A 41 27.94 -3.92 -11.82
N ASP A 42 28.45 -4.63 -12.80
CA ASP A 42 29.01 -4.03 -14.03
C ASP A 42 27.94 -3.51 -15.00
N THR A 43 26.70 -4.00 -14.85
CA THR A 43 25.59 -3.62 -15.71
C THR A 43 24.45 -2.99 -14.93
N ALA A 44 23.84 -1.97 -15.52
CA ALA A 44 22.64 -1.35 -14.94
C ALA A 44 21.53 -2.39 -14.74
N PRO A 45 20.79 -2.34 -13.61
CA PRO A 45 19.67 -3.24 -13.40
C PRO A 45 18.57 -2.95 -14.42
N ARG A 46 17.97 -4.00 -14.95
CA ARG A 46 16.76 -3.90 -15.75
C ARG A 46 15.59 -3.57 -14.86
N LYS A 47 14.75 -2.62 -15.28
CA LYS A 47 13.50 -2.30 -14.56
C LYS A 47 12.55 -3.49 -14.62
N ILE A 48 11.73 -3.69 -13.57
CA ILE A 48 10.81 -4.84 -13.45
C ILE A 48 9.84 -4.91 -14.63
N PHE A 49 9.29 -3.76 -15.06
CA PHE A 49 8.31 -3.69 -16.14
C PHE A 49 8.89 -3.36 -17.51
N GLU A 50 10.22 -3.31 -17.65
CA GLU A 50 10.83 -3.06 -18.94
C GLU A 50 10.54 -4.20 -19.93
N GLY A 51 9.75 -3.90 -20.97
CA GLY A 51 9.29 -4.85 -21.96
C GLY A 51 8.26 -5.87 -21.47
N ARG A 52 7.57 -5.59 -20.34
CA ARG A 52 6.49 -6.42 -19.81
C ARG A 52 5.18 -5.67 -19.80
N MET A 53 4.07 -6.40 -19.89
CA MET A 53 2.72 -5.86 -19.84
C MET A 53 2.05 -6.17 -18.51
N TRP A 54 1.05 -5.36 -18.15
CA TRP A 54 0.14 -5.69 -17.06
C TRP A 54 -0.52 -7.06 -17.29
N GLY A 55 -0.57 -7.88 -16.22
CA GLY A 55 -1.14 -9.21 -16.28
C GLY A 55 -0.14 -10.33 -16.54
N GLU A 56 1.13 -10.00 -16.82
CA GLU A 56 2.17 -11.02 -16.84
C GLU A 56 2.47 -11.54 -15.44
N LEU A 57 2.84 -12.83 -15.35
CA LEU A 57 3.13 -13.47 -14.07
C LEU A 57 4.35 -12.85 -13.38
N GLY A 58 4.26 -12.71 -12.07
CA GLY A 58 5.35 -12.25 -11.22
C GLY A 58 4.91 -11.21 -10.19
N PHE A 59 5.90 -10.67 -9.48
CA PHE A 59 5.68 -9.58 -8.53
C PHE A 59 5.28 -8.31 -9.28
N ILE A 60 4.22 -7.65 -8.85
CA ILE A 60 3.68 -6.45 -9.49
C ILE A 60 3.95 -5.22 -8.63
N GLN A 61 3.52 -5.23 -7.37
CA GLN A 61 3.52 -4.04 -6.52
C GLN A 61 3.57 -4.37 -5.04
N ILE A 62 3.95 -3.38 -4.25
CA ILE A 62 3.72 -3.33 -2.80
C ILE A 62 2.59 -2.34 -2.57
N CYS A 63 1.59 -2.70 -1.78
CA CYS A 63 0.48 -1.82 -1.42
C CYS A 63 0.60 -1.37 0.03
N TYR A 64 0.44 -0.07 0.26
CA TYR A 64 0.37 0.53 1.59
C TYR A 64 -1.02 1.12 1.84
N ASP A 65 -1.69 0.67 2.90
CA ASP A 65 -2.88 1.37 3.42
C ASP A 65 -2.41 2.58 4.23
N MET A 66 -2.87 3.76 3.84
CA MET A 66 -2.39 5.02 4.41
C MET A 66 -3.49 6.04 4.66
N ARG A 67 -3.12 7.16 5.27
CA ARG A 67 -3.96 8.34 5.47
C ARG A 67 -3.21 9.58 5.01
N TYR A 68 -3.98 10.63 4.69
CA TYR A 68 -3.44 11.90 4.21
C TYR A 68 -2.65 11.75 2.92
N MET A 69 -3.24 11.04 1.96
CA MET A 69 -2.61 10.74 0.68
C MET A 69 -2.27 12.00 -0.14
N ASP A 70 -3.05 13.07 0.02
CA ASP A 70 -2.76 14.39 -0.54
C ASP A 70 -1.41 14.95 -0.06
N ASN A 71 -1.16 14.93 1.24
CA ASN A 71 0.14 15.34 1.79
C ASN A 71 1.27 14.43 1.27
N TRP A 72 0.99 13.14 1.13
CA TRP A 72 1.96 12.18 0.63
C TRP A 72 2.29 12.41 -0.85
N ARG A 73 1.30 12.79 -1.66
CA ARG A 73 1.50 13.22 -3.03
C ARG A 73 2.55 14.32 -3.12
N ASP A 74 2.40 15.35 -2.29
CA ASP A 74 3.31 16.50 -2.30
C ASP A 74 4.72 16.10 -1.88
N ILE A 75 4.86 15.27 -0.85
CA ILE A 75 6.14 14.71 -0.41
C ILE A 75 6.80 13.88 -1.50
N CYS A 76 6.06 13.00 -2.17
CA CYS A 76 6.59 12.18 -3.26
C CYS A 76 7.06 13.04 -4.43
N LYS A 77 6.30 14.07 -4.80
CA LYS A 77 6.67 15.01 -5.84
C LYS A 77 7.94 15.78 -5.49
N GLU A 78 8.04 16.28 -4.27
CA GLU A 78 9.23 16.99 -3.77
C GLU A 78 10.48 16.11 -3.79
N LYS A 79 10.32 14.82 -3.45
CA LYS A 79 11.41 13.84 -3.46
C LYS A 79 11.79 13.31 -4.83
N GLY A 80 11.11 13.74 -5.90
CA GLY A 80 11.39 13.33 -7.28
C GLY A 80 10.72 12.02 -7.70
N PHE A 81 9.75 11.52 -6.91
CA PHE A 81 8.96 10.30 -7.19
C PHE A 81 7.46 10.64 -7.25
N PRO A 82 7.03 11.49 -8.21
CA PRO A 82 5.64 11.90 -8.31
C PRO A 82 4.71 10.70 -8.54
N PHE A 83 3.45 10.85 -8.20
CA PHE A 83 2.45 9.85 -8.56
C PHE A 83 2.30 9.76 -10.07
N THR A 84 2.33 8.54 -10.58
CA THR A 84 2.09 8.20 -12.00
C THR A 84 0.62 7.95 -12.27
N VAL A 85 -0.11 7.49 -11.24
CA VAL A 85 -1.57 7.35 -11.22
C VAL A 85 -2.09 7.96 -9.94
N ASP A 86 -3.20 8.70 -10.01
CA ASP A 86 -3.80 9.41 -8.88
C ASP A 86 -5.31 9.50 -9.03
N SER A 87 -6.04 8.70 -8.27
CA SER A 87 -7.50 8.68 -8.30
C SER A 87 -8.15 9.90 -7.66
N MET A 88 -7.45 10.60 -6.76
CA MET A 88 -7.98 11.81 -6.10
C MET A 88 -8.28 12.96 -7.08
N ALA A 89 -7.70 12.91 -8.28
CA ALA A 89 -8.01 13.86 -9.34
C ALA A 89 -9.51 13.87 -9.72
N TYR A 90 -10.20 12.77 -9.50
CA TYR A 90 -11.62 12.63 -9.85
C TYR A 90 -12.59 13.16 -8.78
N LYS A 91 -12.10 13.63 -7.63
CA LYS A 91 -12.87 14.23 -6.53
C LYS A 91 -14.02 13.37 -5.97
N ALA A 92 -14.00 12.07 -6.22
CA ALA A 92 -14.97 11.12 -5.70
C ALA A 92 -14.24 9.87 -5.21
N ASP A 93 -14.74 9.27 -4.12
CA ASP A 93 -14.20 8.01 -3.65
C ASP A 93 -14.31 6.97 -4.78
N PHE A 94 -13.20 6.36 -5.17
CA PHE A 94 -13.19 5.27 -6.13
C PHE A 94 -13.84 4.03 -5.50
N ASP A 95 -14.76 3.38 -6.23
CA ASP A 95 -15.41 2.15 -5.78
C ASP A 95 -14.47 0.95 -5.99
N MET A 96 -13.94 0.44 -4.89
CA MET A 96 -13.10 -0.76 -4.86
C MET A 96 -13.91 -2.04 -4.57
N GLY A 97 -15.22 -1.99 -4.79
CA GLY A 97 -16.15 -3.09 -4.58
C GLY A 97 -16.75 -3.12 -3.17
N GLU A 98 -16.04 -3.59 -2.17
CA GLU A 98 -16.49 -3.62 -0.76
C GLU A 98 -15.97 -2.42 0.04
N ALA A 99 -15.11 -1.63 -0.54
CA ALA A 99 -14.57 -0.40 0.03
C ALA A 99 -14.64 0.74 -1.00
N GLY A 100 -14.59 1.95 -0.51
CA GLY A 100 -14.45 3.14 -1.34
C GLY A 100 -13.35 4.02 -0.75
N GLY A 101 -12.61 4.68 -1.61
CA GLY A 101 -11.50 5.50 -1.19
C GLY A 101 -10.69 6.03 -2.36
N ASP A 102 -9.43 6.29 -2.09
CA ASP A 102 -8.48 6.79 -3.07
C ASP A 102 -7.33 5.80 -3.24
N PHE A 103 -6.76 5.76 -4.42
CA PHE A 103 -5.53 5.04 -4.68
C PHE A 103 -4.59 5.86 -5.56
N ALA A 104 -3.31 5.59 -5.42
CA ALA A 104 -2.27 6.20 -6.23
C ALA A 104 -1.11 5.22 -6.42
N TYR A 105 -0.33 5.45 -7.48
CA TYR A 105 0.88 4.69 -7.76
C TYR A 105 2.05 5.62 -7.98
N ASN A 106 3.24 5.20 -7.58
CA ASN A 106 4.49 5.69 -8.11
C ASN A 106 5.46 4.53 -8.35
N GLU A 107 6.63 4.83 -8.89
CA GLU A 107 7.69 3.86 -9.11
C GLU A 107 8.87 4.15 -8.18
N ASP A 108 9.48 3.09 -7.66
CA ASP A 108 10.78 3.18 -7.02
C ASP A 108 11.90 3.33 -8.07
N PRO A 109 13.16 3.60 -7.67
CA PRO A 109 14.27 3.71 -8.61
C PRO A 109 14.53 2.46 -9.47
N ALA A 110 14.06 1.29 -9.05
CA ALA A 110 14.17 0.04 -9.79
C ALA A 110 12.98 -0.22 -10.72
N GLY A 111 11.98 0.69 -10.75
CA GLY A 111 10.76 0.56 -11.54
C GLY A 111 9.73 -0.37 -10.90
N SER A 112 9.87 -0.72 -9.62
CA SER A 112 8.80 -1.43 -8.89
C SER A 112 7.66 -0.48 -8.62
N LEU A 113 6.43 -0.94 -8.85
CA LEU A 113 5.25 -0.14 -8.51
C LEU A 113 5.01 -0.15 -7.00
N ILE A 114 4.74 1.02 -6.47
CA ILE A 114 4.28 1.22 -5.10
C ILE A 114 2.87 1.77 -5.16
N GLU A 115 1.92 1.00 -4.65
CA GLU A 115 0.53 1.40 -4.52
C GLU A 115 0.28 2.02 -3.15
N TYR A 116 -0.47 3.09 -3.14
CA TYR A 116 -1.00 3.71 -1.92
C TYR A 116 -2.52 3.65 -1.99
N VAL A 117 -3.14 3.15 -0.93
CA VAL A 117 -4.59 3.07 -0.80
C VAL A 117 -5.03 3.83 0.44
N GLN A 118 -6.00 4.71 0.30
CA GLN A 118 -6.65 5.38 1.40
C GLN A 118 -8.12 4.95 1.46
N THR A 119 -8.42 4.00 2.34
CA THR A 119 -9.80 3.54 2.51
C THR A 119 -10.61 4.57 3.30
N ASN A 120 -11.59 5.16 2.66
CA ASN A 120 -12.49 6.16 3.25
C ASN A 120 -13.78 5.55 3.76
N LYS A 121 -14.23 4.45 3.14
CA LYS A 121 -15.53 3.83 3.39
C LYS A 121 -15.39 2.31 3.25
N VAL A 122 -16.00 1.56 4.17
CA VAL A 122 -16.15 0.10 4.08
C VAL A 122 -17.62 -0.25 4.09
N THR A 123 -18.09 -0.95 3.08
CA THR A 123 -19.48 -1.40 2.98
C THR A 123 -19.69 -2.59 3.91
N ILE A 124 -20.62 -2.46 4.88
CA ILE A 124 -20.95 -3.54 5.82
C ILE A 124 -22.08 -4.39 5.26
N MET A 125 -23.14 -3.76 4.74
CA MET A 125 -24.29 -4.45 4.18
C MET A 125 -24.80 -3.68 2.94
N LYS A 126 -24.42 -4.14 1.75
CA LYS A 126 -24.83 -3.51 0.48
C LYS A 126 -26.36 -3.38 0.36
N LYS A 127 -27.09 -4.44 0.74
CA LYS A 127 -28.56 -4.51 0.63
C LYS A 127 -29.27 -3.37 1.38
N PHE A 128 -28.68 -2.88 2.49
CA PHE A 128 -29.25 -1.82 3.32
C PHE A 128 -28.49 -0.50 3.20
N GLY A 129 -27.52 -0.40 2.30
CA GLY A 129 -26.70 0.79 2.16
C GLY A 129 -25.83 1.10 3.39
N LEU A 130 -25.68 0.13 4.31
CA LEU A 130 -24.93 0.35 5.54
C LEU A 130 -23.43 0.31 5.27
N ALA A 131 -22.74 1.39 5.60
CA ALA A 131 -21.31 1.52 5.43
C ALA A 131 -20.65 2.22 6.62
N LEU A 132 -19.43 1.80 6.92
CA LEU A 132 -18.56 2.42 7.91
C LEU A 132 -17.78 3.53 7.23
N ASN A 133 -18.00 4.78 7.65
CA ASN A 133 -17.25 5.93 7.16
C ASN A 133 -15.99 6.11 8.02
N LEU A 134 -14.83 5.74 7.47
CA LEU A 134 -13.54 5.81 8.17
C LEU A 134 -13.00 7.23 8.31
N LYS A 135 -13.48 8.20 7.52
CA LYS A 135 -13.10 9.62 7.67
C LYS A 135 -13.48 10.19 9.05
N LYS A 136 -14.48 9.57 9.72
CA LYS A 136 -14.93 9.96 11.05
C LYS A 136 -14.12 9.36 12.20
N PHE A 137 -13.22 8.43 11.93
CA PHE A 137 -12.41 7.75 12.94
C PHE A 137 -11.02 8.37 13.02
N ASN A 138 -10.45 8.31 14.23
CA ASN A 138 -9.05 8.72 14.40
C ASN A 138 -8.13 7.77 13.62
N PRO A 139 -7.38 8.29 12.63
CA PRO A 139 -6.56 7.44 11.76
C PRO A 139 -5.38 6.76 12.47
N TYR A 140 -5.04 7.23 13.69
CA TYR A 140 -3.94 6.68 14.48
C TYR A 140 -4.39 5.66 15.54
N LYS A 141 -5.70 5.42 15.64
CA LYS A 141 -6.24 4.47 16.61
C LYS A 141 -6.86 3.26 15.90
N PRO A 142 -6.66 2.05 16.44
CA PRO A 142 -7.32 0.87 15.92
C PRO A 142 -8.83 0.96 16.17
N LEU A 143 -9.61 0.38 15.26
CA LEU A 143 -11.05 0.21 15.46
C LEU A 143 -11.33 -0.55 16.78
N PRO A 144 -12.44 -0.27 17.46
CA PRO A 144 -12.89 -1.06 18.61
C PRO A 144 -12.93 -2.56 18.24
N THR A 145 -12.58 -3.41 19.18
CA THR A 145 -12.46 -4.86 18.93
C THR A 145 -13.77 -5.47 18.41
N TRP A 146 -14.91 -5.02 18.92
CA TRP A 146 -16.22 -5.48 18.47
C TRP A 146 -16.50 -5.14 17.00
N MET A 147 -16.08 -3.94 16.55
CA MET A 147 -16.22 -3.55 15.14
C MET A 147 -15.30 -4.39 14.24
N ALA A 148 -14.05 -4.59 14.65
CA ALA A 148 -13.12 -5.46 13.93
C ALA A 148 -13.65 -6.91 13.86
N TRP A 149 -14.33 -7.38 14.92
CA TRP A 149 -14.97 -8.69 14.95
C TRP A 149 -16.15 -8.77 13.97
N CYS A 150 -16.99 -7.73 13.88
CA CYS A 150 -18.10 -7.67 12.93
C CYS A 150 -17.64 -7.77 11.46
N LEU A 151 -16.46 -7.27 11.13
CA LEU A 151 -15.89 -7.39 9.78
C LEU A 151 -15.65 -8.85 9.34
N ARG A 152 -15.59 -9.81 10.28
CA ARG A 152 -15.48 -11.25 9.98
C ARG A 152 -16.72 -11.81 9.28
N PHE A 153 -17.87 -11.19 9.46
CA PHE A 153 -19.13 -11.59 8.84
C PHE A 153 -19.35 -11.00 7.46
N LEU A 154 -18.43 -10.15 6.98
CA LEU A 154 -18.45 -9.63 5.60
C LEU A 154 -18.00 -10.68 4.57
N LYS A 155 -17.60 -11.87 5.00
CA LYS A 155 -17.36 -12.98 4.07
C LYS A 155 -18.69 -13.38 3.41
N LYS A 156 -18.68 -13.32 2.09
CA LYS A 156 -19.70 -13.97 1.25
C LYS A 156 -19.68 -15.48 1.44
#